data_93f33705d57ba7317ef896f41f32b2f9
#
_entry.id   93f33705d57ba7317ef896f41f32b2f9
#
_cell.length_a   1.000
_cell.length_b   1.000
_cell.length_c   1.000
_cell.angle_alpha   90.00
_cell.angle_beta   90.00
_cell.angle_gamma   90.00
#
_symmetry.space_group_name_H-M   'P 1'
#
loop_
_entity.id
_entity.type
_entity.pdbx_description
1 polymer ?
#
loop_
_entity_poly.entity_id
_entity_poly.type
_entity_poly.pdbx_seq_one_letter_code
_entity_poly.pdbx_strand_id
1 'polypeptide(L)'
;MKVGFLSGTLLLWVNFLVAPSVLAATPEIQIEIRDHLFYPSTVEVPANQKVRLFIINNDPTPEEFESYELNREKVIMGGKKANIFIGPLAPGVYPFFGEFNPRSAQGRVVVE
;
A
#
# COMPACT_ATOMS: atom_id res chain seq x y z
N MET A 1 -7.29 6.20 76.80
CA MET A 1 -8.03 6.33 75.54
C MET A 1 -7.05 6.28 74.36
N LYS A 2 -6.92 5.19 73.68
CA LYS A 2 -6.02 5.07 72.52
C LYS A 2 -6.81 5.41 71.26
N VAL A 3 -6.41 6.51 70.64
CA VAL A 3 -6.93 6.89 69.34
C VAL A 3 -6.11 6.14 68.28
N GLY A 4 -6.69 5.09 67.70
CA GLY A 4 -6.05 4.41 66.58
C GLY A 4 -6.21 5.22 65.33
N PHE A 5 -5.11 5.72 64.81
CA PHE A 5 -5.09 6.28 63.48
C PHE A 5 -5.03 5.14 62.46
N LEU A 6 -6.14 4.83 61.82
CA LEU A 6 -6.16 4.04 60.62
C LEU A 6 -5.63 4.92 59.50
N SER A 7 -4.32 4.86 59.23
CA SER A 7 -3.80 5.43 58.01
C SER A 7 -4.19 4.54 56.84
N GLY A 8 -5.32 4.89 56.19
CA GLY A 8 -5.72 4.25 54.97
C GLY A 8 -4.74 4.67 53.88
N THR A 9 -3.86 3.76 53.49
CA THR A 9 -3.04 3.99 52.32
C THR A 9 -3.96 3.86 51.10
N LEU A 10 -4.32 4.98 50.52
CA LEU A 10 -5.04 5.00 49.25
C LEU A 10 -4.07 4.55 48.18
N LEU A 11 -4.09 3.27 47.82
CA LEU A 11 -3.38 2.75 46.67
C LEU A 11 -4.13 3.20 45.41
N LEU A 12 -3.63 4.27 44.78
CA LEU A 12 -4.10 4.68 43.48
C LEU A 12 -3.56 3.68 42.46
N TRP A 13 -4.38 2.75 42.03
CA TRP A 13 -4.07 1.90 40.90
C TRP A 13 -4.24 2.72 39.65
N VAL A 14 -3.13 3.25 39.15
CA VAL A 14 -3.12 3.88 37.80
C VAL A 14 -3.07 2.74 36.80
N ASN A 15 -4.23 2.35 36.29
CA ASN A 15 -4.29 1.44 35.16
C ASN A 15 -3.82 2.19 33.91
N PHE A 16 -2.55 1.97 33.54
CA PHE A 16 -2.09 2.34 32.21
C PHE A 16 -2.74 1.38 31.22
N LEU A 17 -3.82 1.82 30.59
CA LEU A 17 -4.31 1.18 29.39
C LEU A 17 -3.26 1.44 28.29
N VAL A 18 -2.32 0.53 28.16
CA VAL A 18 -1.48 0.49 26.96
C VAL A 18 -2.37 -0.06 25.87
N ALA A 19 -2.96 0.85 25.07
CA ALA A 19 -3.60 0.43 23.83
C ALA A 19 -2.53 -0.27 22.99
N PRO A 20 -2.77 -1.51 22.51
CA PRO A 20 -1.83 -2.13 21.59
C PRO A 20 -1.68 -1.21 20.38
N SER A 21 -0.46 -0.80 20.07
CA SER A 21 -0.18 -0.07 18.85
C SER A 21 -0.46 -1.01 17.69
N VAL A 22 -1.62 -0.83 17.05
CA VAL A 22 -1.93 -1.53 15.81
C VAL A 22 -1.07 -0.87 14.74
N LEU A 23 0.00 -1.57 14.32
CA LEU A 23 0.72 -1.21 13.12
C LEU A 23 -0.28 -1.34 11.97
N ALA A 24 -0.61 -0.21 11.35
CA ALA A 24 -1.45 -0.23 10.17
C ALA A 24 -0.79 -1.11 9.10
N ALA A 25 -1.54 -2.05 8.55
CA ALA A 25 -1.08 -2.84 7.42
C ALA A 25 -0.73 -1.93 6.25
N THR A 26 0.28 -2.31 5.45
CA THR A 26 0.62 -1.63 4.21
C THR A 26 -0.60 -1.65 3.28
N PRO A 27 -1.10 -0.50 2.83
CA PRO A 27 -2.21 -0.47 1.89
C PRO A 27 -1.88 -1.27 0.63
N GLU A 28 -2.85 -2.03 0.15
CA GLU A 28 -2.74 -2.83 -1.07
C GLU A 28 -3.75 -2.35 -2.10
N ILE A 29 -3.29 -2.19 -3.32
CA ILE A 29 -4.13 -1.86 -4.47
C ILE A 29 -3.92 -2.92 -5.52
N GLN A 30 -5.03 -3.55 -5.94
CA GLN A 30 -5.01 -4.58 -6.96
C GLN A 30 -5.20 -3.98 -8.34
N ILE A 31 -4.35 -4.41 -9.26
CA ILE A 31 -4.42 -4.06 -10.68
C ILE A 31 -4.46 -5.37 -11.48
N GLU A 32 -5.42 -5.49 -12.38
CA GLU A 32 -5.49 -6.60 -13.32
C GLU A 32 -4.94 -6.18 -14.67
N ILE A 33 -4.15 -7.05 -15.30
CA ILE A 33 -3.79 -6.93 -16.72
C ILE A 33 -4.68 -7.91 -17.48
N ARG A 34 -5.44 -7.37 -18.42
CA ARG A 34 -6.32 -8.14 -19.31
C ARG A 34 -6.39 -7.45 -20.65
N ASP A 35 -6.28 -8.21 -21.72
CA ASP A 35 -6.28 -7.70 -23.09
C ASP A 35 -5.25 -6.59 -23.29
N HIS A 36 -4.07 -6.74 -22.69
CA HIS A 36 -2.96 -5.78 -22.70
C HIS A 36 -3.31 -4.40 -22.13
N LEU A 37 -4.27 -4.32 -21.21
CA LEU A 37 -4.69 -3.11 -20.53
C LEU A 37 -4.64 -3.30 -19.01
N PHE A 38 -4.50 -2.19 -18.28
CA PHE A 38 -4.55 -2.18 -16.83
C PHE A 38 -5.95 -1.83 -16.31
N TYR A 39 -6.47 -2.63 -15.40
CA TYR A 39 -7.74 -2.42 -14.73
C TYR A 39 -7.58 -2.44 -13.20
N PRO A 40 -7.82 -1.34 -12.48
CA PRO A 40 -8.07 0.01 -12.98
C PRO A 40 -6.81 0.63 -13.59
N SER A 41 -6.98 1.54 -14.53
CA SER A 41 -5.87 2.29 -15.13
C SER A 41 -5.45 3.50 -14.30
N THR A 42 -6.34 4.04 -13.49
CA THR A 42 -6.05 5.08 -12.51
C THR A 42 -6.23 4.51 -11.11
N VAL A 43 -5.19 4.58 -10.31
CA VAL A 43 -5.20 4.13 -8.92
C VAL A 43 -4.88 5.29 -7.98
N GLU A 44 -5.67 5.43 -6.93
CA GLU A 44 -5.46 6.44 -5.90
C GLU A 44 -4.69 5.82 -4.73
N VAL A 45 -3.63 6.45 -4.32
CA VAL A 45 -2.83 5.98 -3.18
C VAL A 45 -2.64 7.11 -2.16
N PRO A 46 -2.54 6.78 -0.88
CA PRO A 46 -2.28 7.78 0.14
C PRO A 46 -0.85 8.33 0.03
N ALA A 47 -0.71 9.63 0.35
CA ALA A 47 0.58 10.29 0.38
C ALA A 47 1.43 9.81 1.57
N ASN A 48 2.74 9.91 1.40
CA ASN A 48 3.73 9.76 2.48
C ASN A 48 3.72 8.41 3.19
N GLN A 49 3.27 7.35 2.54
CA GLN A 49 3.33 6.00 3.07
C GLN A 49 3.64 4.98 1.97
N LYS A 50 4.22 3.87 2.39
CA LYS A 50 4.49 2.74 1.51
C LYS A 50 3.17 2.08 1.10
N VAL A 51 3.06 1.72 -0.18
CA VAL A 51 1.88 1.08 -0.77
C VAL A 51 2.34 -0.14 -1.57
N ARG A 52 1.55 -1.19 -1.56
CA ARG A 52 1.78 -2.38 -2.37
C ARG A 52 0.81 -2.39 -3.55
N LEU A 53 1.34 -2.37 -4.75
CA LEU A 53 0.59 -2.68 -5.95
C LEU A 53 0.64 -4.20 -6.16
N PHE A 54 -0.51 -4.84 -6.13
CA PHE A 54 -0.65 -6.26 -6.40
C PHE A 54 -1.19 -6.44 -7.81
N ILE A 55 -0.34 -6.88 -8.72
CA ILE A 55 -0.68 -6.95 -10.14
C ILE A 55 -0.89 -8.39 -10.55
N ILE A 56 -2.04 -8.66 -11.14
CA ILE A 56 -2.43 -9.97 -11.63
C ILE A 56 -2.47 -9.91 -13.16
N ASN A 57 -1.60 -10.67 -13.82
CA ASN A 57 -1.62 -10.76 -15.27
C ASN A 57 -2.52 -11.93 -15.69
N ASN A 58 -3.74 -11.62 -16.14
CA ASN A 58 -4.70 -12.59 -16.62
C ASN A 58 -4.61 -12.85 -18.14
N ASP A 59 -3.62 -12.28 -18.79
CA ASP A 59 -3.29 -12.59 -20.17
C ASP A 59 -2.41 -13.84 -20.26
N PRO A 60 -2.41 -14.55 -21.39
CA PRO A 60 -1.48 -15.66 -21.61
C PRO A 60 -0.04 -15.21 -21.90
N THR A 61 0.16 -13.95 -22.22
CA THR A 61 1.45 -13.35 -22.57
C THR A 61 2.02 -12.53 -21.44
N PRO A 62 3.36 -12.40 -21.33
CA PRO A 62 3.96 -11.53 -20.32
C PRO A 62 3.68 -10.06 -20.60
N GLU A 63 3.66 -9.25 -19.53
CA GLU A 63 3.65 -7.79 -19.62
C GLU A 63 4.69 -7.24 -18.65
N GLU A 64 5.29 -6.12 -18.99
CA GLU A 64 6.22 -5.43 -18.12
C GLU A 64 5.59 -4.15 -17.60
N PHE A 65 5.39 -4.08 -16.29
CA PHE A 65 5.02 -2.83 -15.63
C PHE A 65 6.24 -1.93 -15.60
N GLU A 66 6.11 -0.73 -16.13
CA GLU A 66 7.18 0.25 -16.21
C GLU A 66 6.69 1.60 -15.73
N SER A 67 7.48 2.25 -14.88
CA SER A 67 7.24 3.64 -14.48
C SER A 67 8.57 4.33 -14.21
N TYR A 68 8.88 5.34 -15.00
CA TYR A 68 10.05 6.16 -14.77
C TYR A 68 9.89 7.03 -13.54
N GLU A 69 8.71 7.59 -13.37
CA GLU A 69 8.38 8.47 -12.24
C GLU A 69 8.39 7.74 -10.90
N LEU A 70 8.00 6.47 -10.89
CA LEU A 70 8.06 5.62 -9.69
C LEU A 70 9.40 4.91 -9.53
N ASN A 71 10.24 4.95 -10.57
CA ASN A 71 11.47 4.17 -10.64
C ASN A 71 11.23 2.69 -10.36
N ARG A 72 10.27 2.12 -11.10
CA ARG A 72 9.90 0.70 -10.97
C ARG A 72 9.76 0.07 -12.33
N GLU A 73 10.22 -1.17 -12.41
CA GLU A 73 9.98 -2.04 -13.55
C GLU A 73 9.84 -3.49 -13.07
N LYS A 74 8.89 -4.21 -13.65
CA LYS A 74 8.65 -5.61 -13.28
C LYS A 74 8.00 -6.35 -14.43
N VAL A 75 8.62 -7.42 -14.90
CA VAL A 75 8.01 -8.35 -15.84
C VAL A 75 7.09 -9.30 -15.07
N ILE A 76 5.86 -9.43 -15.53
CA ILE A 76 4.86 -10.33 -14.97
C ILE A 76 4.46 -11.31 -16.05
N MET A 77 4.87 -12.56 -15.87
CA MET A 77 4.57 -13.62 -16.84
C MET A 77 3.06 -13.85 -16.95
N GLY A 78 2.62 -14.35 -18.10
CA GLY A 78 1.21 -14.66 -18.32
C GLY A 78 0.66 -15.59 -17.24
N GLY A 79 -0.51 -15.26 -16.68
CA GLY A 79 -1.16 -16.02 -15.62
C GLY A 79 -0.50 -15.89 -14.24
N LYS A 80 0.49 -15.02 -14.08
CA LYS A 80 1.23 -14.82 -12.84
C LYS A 80 0.86 -13.49 -12.17
N LYS A 81 1.33 -13.34 -10.93
CA LYS A 81 1.07 -12.20 -10.07
C LYS A 81 2.40 -11.60 -9.59
N ALA A 82 2.40 -10.33 -9.29
CA ALA A 82 3.58 -9.65 -8.73
C ALA A 82 3.17 -8.60 -7.70
N ASN A 83 4.04 -8.38 -6.74
CA ASN A 83 3.95 -7.28 -5.80
C ASN A 83 4.97 -6.22 -6.19
N ILE A 84 4.53 -4.97 -6.29
CA ILE A 84 5.40 -3.82 -6.51
C ILE A 84 5.16 -2.84 -5.38
N PHE A 85 6.20 -2.58 -4.60
CA PHE A 85 6.11 -1.59 -3.53
C PHE A 85 6.48 -0.22 -4.06
N ILE A 86 5.66 0.77 -3.77
CA ILE A 86 5.88 2.16 -4.13
C ILE A 86 5.75 3.06 -2.91
N GLY A 87 6.35 4.23 -2.97
CA GLY A 87 6.25 5.21 -1.89
C GLY A 87 7.29 5.00 -0.79
N PRO A 88 7.26 5.88 0.20
CA PRO A 88 6.36 7.04 0.36
C PRO A 88 6.45 8.05 -0.79
N LEU A 89 5.32 8.53 -1.28
CA LEU A 89 5.25 9.47 -2.39
C LEU A 89 4.63 10.80 -1.95
N ALA A 90 5.13 11.89 -2.49
CA ALA A 90 4.50 13.19 -2.37
C ALA A 90 3.23 13.25 -3.23
N PRO A 91 2.26 14.14 -2.91
CA PRO A 91 1.12 14.36 -3.79
C PRO A 91 1.54 14.66 -5.22
N GLY A 92 0.87 14.04 -6.17
CA GLY A 92 1.19 14.17 -7.58
C GLY A 92 0.60 13.04 -8.42
N VAL A 93 0.96 13.03 -9.69
CA VAL A 93 0.57 12.00 -10.65
C VAL A 93 1.80 11.30 -11.17
N TYR A 94 1.78 9.98 -11.11
CA TYR A 94 2.90 9.12 -11.46
C TYR A 94 2.45 8.13 -12.54
N PRO A 95 2.73 8.41 -13.82
CA PRO A 95 2.34 7.52 -14.91
C PRO A 95 3.07 6.18 -14.87
N PHE A 96 2.40 5.15 -15.33
CA PHE A 96 2.99 3.85 -15.64
C PHE A 96 2.44 3.29 -16.95
N PHE A 97 3.11 2.33 -17.51
CA PHE A 97 2.70 1.72 -18.76
C PHE A 97 3.19 0.27 -18.85
N GLY A 98 2.63 -0.46 -19.79
CA GLY A 98 3.10 -1.79 -20.16
C GLY A 98 4.13 -1.69 -21.27
N GLU A 99 5.38 -2.02 -20.98
CA GLU A 99 6.50 -1.89 -21.94
C GLU A 99 6.29 -2.74 -23.19
N PHE A 100 5.58 -3.88 -23.05
CA PHE A 100 5.34 -4.76 -24.21
C PHE A 100 4.15 -4.34 -25.06
N ASN A 101 3.34 -3.39 -24.57
CA ASN A 101 2.19 -2.81 -25.26
C ASN A 101 2.06 -1.33 -24.93
N PRO A 102 3.09 -0.51 -25.19
CA PRO A 102 3.18 0.83 -24.62
C PRO A 102 2.14 1.82 -25.13
N ARG A 103 1.55 1.55 -26.29
CA ARG A 103 0.55 2.45 -26.89
C ARG A 103 -0.83 2.31 -26.24
N SER A 104 -1.16 1.11 -25.72
CA SER A 104 -2.47 0.81 -25.16
C SER A 104 -2.44 0.62 -23.65
N ALA A 105 -1.41 -0.07 -23.14
CA ALA A 105 -1.28 -0.36 -21.72
C ALA A 105 -0.71 0.86 -21.00
N GLN A 106 -1.60 1.76 -20.58
CA GLN A 106 -1.24 2.99 -19.87
C GLN A 106 -2.08 3.15 -18.61
N GLY A 107 -1.46 3.65 -17.57
CA GLY A 107 -2.12 3.94 -16.32
C GLY A 107 -1.42 5.04 -15.55
N ARG A 108 -1.94 5.35 -14.37
CA ARG A 108 -1.34 6.35 -13.50
C ARG A 108 -1.69 6.10 -12.04
N VAL A 109 -0.75 6.42 -11.20
CA VAL A 109 -0.94 6.51 -9.76
C VAL A 109 -1.20 7.97 -9.41
N VAL A 110 -2.29 8.23 -8.70
CA VAL A 110 -2.66 9.56 -8.22
C VAL A 110 -2.50 9.58 -6.71
N VAL A 111 -1.69 10.51 -6.24
CA VAL A 111 -1.41 10.72 -4.82
C VAL A 111 -1.95 12.08 -4.42
N GLU A 112 -2.83 12.10 -3.45
CA GLU A 112 -3.44 13.32 -2.91
C GLU A 112 -2.96 13.62 -1.48
#